data_b6282deef487c59b8f11fa116b5cc07e
#
_entry.id   b6282deef487c59b8f11fa116b5cc07e
#
_cell.length_a   1.000
_cell.length_b   1.000
_cell.length_c   1.000
_cell.angle_alpha   90.00
_cell.angle_beta   90.00
_cell.angle_gamma   90.00
#
_symmetry.space_group_name_H-M   'P 1'
#
loop_
_entity.id
_entity.type
_entity.pdbx_description
1 polymer ?
#
loop_
_entity_poly.entity_id
_entity_poly.type
_entity_poly.pdbx_seq_one_letter_code
_entity_poly.pdbx_strand_id
1 'polypeptide(L)'
;LHAGTPIINNVTGGLQDGCRFEDENGNWIEFDTEFPTNHAKTYTNHAEWAIPVFPANRSLQGSPMTPYIFDDRVDYKDVATAIWLWWRQSPESRTDKGWKGHDWVNGNESNMSAKCMSNIMASCINQCFDSWTKRKRFTMFKIEQPKIEENVGII
;
A
#
# COMPACT_ATOMS: atom_id res chain seq x y z
N LEU A 1 -13.43 -2.46 9.62
CA LEU A 1 -14.57 -2.57 8.70
C LEU A 1 -15.28 -3.92 8.83
N HIS A 2 -14.57 -5.05 8.82
CA HIS A 2 -15.21 -6.39 8.92
C HIS A 2 -16.16 -6.58 10.13
N ALA A 3 -16.00 -5.79 11.17
CA ALA A 3 -16.89 -5.80 12.34
C ALA A 3 -18.06 -4.80 12.25
N GLY A 4 -18.31 -4.20 11.08
CA GLY A 4 -19.34 -3.18 10.92
C GLY A 4 -19.04 -1.87 11.66
N THR A 5 -17.76 -1.56 11.88
CA THR A 5 -17.32 -0.34 12.57
C THR A 5 -16.70 0.63 11.57
N PRO A 6 -17.12 1.90 11.53
CA PRO A 6 -16.47 2.91 10.71
C PRO A 6 -15.04 3.17 11.21
N ILE A 7 -14.19 3.68 10.32
CA ILE A 7 -12.76 3.77 10.58
C ILE A 7 -12.22 5.20 10.48
N ILE A 8 -11.10 5.42 11.15
CA ILE A 8 -10.18 6.53 10.91
C ILE A 8 -8.90 5.90 10.40
N ASN A 9 -8.47 6.25 9.20
CA ASN A 9 -7.29 5.67 8.59
C ASN A 9 -6.25 6.73 8.27
N ASN A 10 -5.00 6.42 8.61
CA ASN A 10 -3.87 7.18 8.08
C ASN A 10 -3.69 6.87 6.58
N VAL A 11 -3.51 7.92 5.79
CA VAL A 11 -3.30 7.81 4.33
C VAL A 11 -1.83 7.46 4.08
N THR A 12 -1.49 6.20 4.30
CA THR A 12 -0.15 5.65 4.09
C THR A 12 -0.23 4.19 3.71
N GLY A 13 0.56 3.77 2.72
CA GLY A 13 0.60 2.39 2.25
C GLY A 13 -0.81 1.79 2.05
N GLY A 14 -0.99 0.52 2.30
CA GLY A 14 -2.27 -0.16 2.14
C GLY A 14 -3.39 0.26 3.11
N LEU A 15 -3.10 1.07 4.14
CA LEU A 15 -4.15 1.58 5.02
C LEU A 15 -5.11 2.52 4.28
N GLN A 16 -4.62 3.26 3.28
CA GLN A 16 -5.43 4.17 2.48
C GLN A 16 -6.56 3.46 1.69
N ASP A 17 -6.38 2.18 1.35
CA ASP A 17 -7.36 1.41 0.56
C ASP A 17 -8.69 1.29 1.30
N GLY A 18 -8.66 1.17 2.62
CA GLY A 18 -9.86 1.14 3.45
C GLY A 18 -10.70 2.43 3.40
N CYS A 19 -10.13 3.54 2.92
CA CYS A 19 -10.85 4.78 2.71
C CYS A 19 -11.68 4.78 1.43
N ARG A 20 -11.37 3.90 0.46
CA ARG A 20 -12.02 3.84 -0.86
C ARG A 20 -12.11 5.25 -1.46
N PHE A 21 -10.96 5.83 -1.80
CA PHE A 21 -10.94 7.13 -2.47
C PHE A 21 -11.64 7.06 -3.81
N GLU A 22 -12.30 8.14 -4.21
CA GLU A 22 -13.14 8.21 -5.38
C GLU A 22 -12.72 9.35 -6.30
N ASP A 23 -12.87 9.13 -7.60
CA ASP A 23 -12.74 10.17 -8.60
C ASP A 23 -13.98 11.11 -8.58
N GLU A 24 -14.00 12.07 -9.50
CA GLU A 24 -15.12 13.03 -9.64
C GLU A 24 -16.44 12.36 -10.05
N ASN A 25 -16.38 11.13 -10.58
CA ASN A 25 -17.54 10.37 -11.01
C ASN A 25 -18.00 9.36 -9.94
N GLY A 26 -17.33 9.28 -8.80
CA GLY A 26 -17.62 8.34 -7.73
C GLY A 26 -17.04 6.93 -7.95
N ASN A 27 -16.15 6.75 -8.93
CA ASN A 27 -15.47 5.47 -9.11
C ASN A 27 -14.31 5.34 -8.11
N TRP A 28 -14.13 4.14 -7.60
CA TRP A 28 -13.01 3.84 -6.72
C TRP A 28 -11.68 4.02 -7.46
N ILE A 29 -10.75 4.72 -6.82
CA ILE A 29 -9.36 4.86 -7.27
C ILE A 29 -8.58 3.67 -6.71
N GLU A 30 -8.21 2.76 -7.59
CA GLU A 30 -7.31 1.66 -7.24
C GLU A 30 -5.85 2.17 -7.29
N PHE A 31 -5.12 1.98 -6.21
CA PHE A 31 -3.71 2.38 -6.14
C PHE A 31 -2.83 1.30 -6.76
N ASP A 32 -1.93 1.72 -7.61
CA ASP A 32 -1.02 0.86 -8.36
C ASP A 32 0.43 1.37 -8.32
N THR A 33 1.29 0.86 -9.20
CA THR A 33 2.69 1.27 -9.29
C THR A 33 2.88 2.70 -9.77
N GLU A 34 1.95 3.22 -10.58
CA GLU A 34 1.99 4.60 -11.09
C GLU A 34 1.42 5.58 -10.06
N PHE A 35 0.46 5.14 -9.25
CA PHE A 35 -0.14 5.92 -8.18
C PHE A 35 -0.17 5.14 -6.86
N PRO A 36 0.99 4.95 -6.20
CA PRO A 36 1.10 4.09 -5.01
C PRO A 36 0.55 4.73 -3.73
N THR A 37 0.25 6.03 -3.71
CA THR A 37 -0.18 6.74 -2.51
C THR A 37 -0.89 8.05 -2.80
N ASN A 38 -1.85 8.39 -1.94
CA ASN A 38 -2.58 9.66 -1.96
C ASN A 38 -2.04 10.70 -0.94
N HIS A 39 -0.75 10.64 -0.60
CA HIS A 39 -0.13 11.58 0.36
C HIS A 39 -0.30 13.04 -0.03
N ALA A 40 -0.33 13.34 -1.33
CA ALA A 40 -0.49 14.69 -1.86
C ALA A 40 -1.93 15.23 -1.77
N LYS A 41 -2.88 14.43 -1.26
CA LYS A 41 -4.33 14.77 -1.25
C LYS A 41 -4.90 15.02 -2.64
N THR A 42 -4.43 14.30 -3.65
CA THR A 42 -4.95 14.41 -5.02
C THR A 42 -6.44 14.09 -5.08
N TYR A 43 -6.84 13.06 -4.33
CA TYR A 43 -8.25 12.68 -4.17
C TYR A 43 -8.70 12.95 -2.74
N THR A 44 -9.81 13.67 -2.61
CA THR A 44 -10.42 14.03 -1.31
C THR A 44 -11.77 13.38 -1.09
N ASN A 45 -12.43 12.93 -2.17
CA ASN A 45 -13.65 12.17 -2.06
C ASN A 45 -13.31 10.76 -1.59
N HIS A 46 -14.09 10.26 -0.64
CA HIS A 46 -13.88 8.96 -0.03
C HIS A 46 -15.20 8.39 0.46
N ALA A 47 -15.23 7.10 0.70
CA ALA A 47 -16.42 6.44 1.20
C ALA A 47 -16.83 6.95 2.58
N GLU A 48 -18.14 6.91 2.84
CA GLU A 48 -18.75 7.47 4.03
C GLU A 48 -18.42 6.74 5.35
N TRP A 49 -17.87 5.53 5.28
CA TRP A 49 -17.46 4.73 6.45
C TRP A 49 -16.05 5.04 6.94
N ALA A 50 -15.33 5.89 6.26
CA ALA A 50 -13.94 6.21 6.61
C ALA A 50 -13.74 7.72 6.76
N ILE A 51 -12.84 8.10 7.67
CA ILE A 51 -12.28 9.45 7.72
C ILE A 51 -10.78 9.33 7.50
N PRO A 52 -10.27 9.79 6.34
CA PRO A 52 -8.84 9.76 6.07
C PRO A 52 -8.12 10.84 6.88
N VAL A 53 -6.98 10.49 7.47
CA VAL A 53 -6.05 11.43 8.08
C VAL A 53 -4.78 11.44 7.24
N PHE A 54 -4.48 12.58 6.64
CA PHE A 54 -3.34 12.73 5.76
C PHE A 54 -2.06 13.00 6.55
N PRO A 55 -0.91 12.51 6.09
CA PRO A 55 0.37 12.81 6.73
C PRO A 55 0.66 14.32 6.71
N ALA A 56 1.00 14.87 7.86
CA ALA A 56 1.44 16.25 7.99
C ALA A 56 2.96 16.39 7.78
N ASN A 57 3.70 15.33 8.01
CA ASN A 57 5.15 15.28 7.86
C ASN A 57 5.58 13.88 7.41
N ARG A 58 6.60 13.86 6.57
CA ARG A 58 7.29 12.64 6.15
C ARG A 58 8.76 12.76 6.50
N SER A 59 9.24 11.87 7.34
CA SER A 59 10.65 11.85 7.75
C SER A 59 11.35 10.60 7.26
N LEU A 60 12.63 10.75 6.89
CA LEU A 60 13.48 9.62 6.60
C LEU A 60 13.92 8.98 7.91
N GLN A 61 13.54 7.75 8.09
CA GLN A 61 13.99 6.88 9.17
C GLN A 61 14.86 5.78 8.58
N GLY A 62 15.76 5.24 9.36
CA GLY A 62 16.53 4.12 8.87
C GLY A 62 17.64 3.72 9.81
N SER A 63 18.14 2.53 9.56
CA SER A 63 19.37 2.00 10.15
C SER A 63 20.34 1.64 9.03
N PRO A 64 21.60 1.36 9.31
CA PRO A 64 22.54 0.87 8.28
C PRO A 64 22.03 -0.35 7.50
N MET A 65 21.20 -1.17 8.14
CA MET A 65 20.61 -2.37 7.52
C MET A 65 19.40 -2.06 6.62
N THR A 66 18.67 -0.97 6.90
CA THR A 66 17.46 -0.53 6.18
C THR A 66 17.48 1.00 6.03
N PRO A 67 18.32 1.56 5.14
CA PRO A 67 18.70 2.96 5.17
C PRO A 67 17.63 3.95 4.69
N TYR A 68 16.61 3.53 3.98
CA TYR A 68 15.66 4.45 3.32
C TYR A 68 14.21 4.13 3.66
N ILE A 69 13.90 4.05 4.95
CA ILE A 69 12.51 3.91 5.41
C ILE A 69 11.93 5.32 5.62
N PHE A 70 10.80 5.58 5.00
CA PHE A 70 10.03 6.80 5.24
C PHE A 70 8.95 6.52 6.29
N ASP A 71 8.84 7.43 7.25
CA ASP A 71 7.84 7.42 8.32
C ASP A 71 6.86 8.58 8.11
N ASP A 72 5.61 8.24 7.90
CA ASP A 72 4.53 9.20 7.70
C ASP A 72 3.88 9.52 9.05
N ARG A 73 3.94 10.78 9.46
CA ARG A 73 3.39 11.25 10.73
C ARG A 73 2.20 12.15 10.50
N VAL A 74 1.11 11.83 11.16
CA VAL A 74 -0.09 12.65 11.17
C VAL A 74 -0.03 13.72 12.27
N ASP A 75 -0.69 14.86 12.07
CA ASP A 75 -0.90 15.83 13.13
C ASP A 75 -1.97 15.28 14.11
N TYR A 76 -1.68 15.36 15.40
CA TYR A 76 -2.62 14.94 16.44
C TYR A 76 -3.94 15.73 16.42
N LYS A 77 -3.93 16.96 15.89
CA LYS A 77 -5.14 17.78 15.74
C LYS A 77 -6.07 17.21 14.66
N ASP A 78 -5.50 16.69 13.57
CA ASP A 78 -6.28 16.07 12.50
C ASP A 78 -6.90 14.76 13.00
N VAL A 79 -6.16 13.98 13.78
CA VAL A 79 -6.70 12.78 14.45
C VAL A 79 -7.82 13.15 15.43
N ALA A 80 -7.63 14.17 16.25
CA ALA A 80 -8.65 14.64 17.18
C ALA A 80 -9.91 15.13 16.45
N THR A 81 -9.73 15.83 15.33
CA THR A 81 -10.83 16.27 14.48
C THR A 81 -11.59 15.07 13.89
N ALA A 82 -10.90 14.05 13.42
CA ALA A 82 -11.53 12.84 12.89
C ALA A 82 -12.35 12.08 13.96
N ILE A 83 -11.81 11.99 15.18
CA ILE A 83 -12.53 11.42 16.33
C ILE A 83 -13.78 12.24 16.65
N TRP A 84 -13.66 13.57 16.69
CA TRP A 84 -14.78 14.44 16.96
C TRP A 84 -15.87 14.38 15.88
N LEU A 85 -15.49 14.26 14.60
CA LEU A 85 -16.42 14.08 13.49
C LEU A 85 -17.23 12.80 13.63
N TRP A 86 -16.64 11.70 14.08
CA TRP A 86 -17.38 10.48 14.38
C TRP A 86 -18.23 10.62 15.66
N TRP A 87 -17.69 11.24 16.70
CA TRP A 87 -18.40 11.41 17.96
C TRP A 87 -19.70 12.21 17.81
N ARG A 88 -19.70 13.26 16.99
CA ARG A 88 -20.88 14.12 16.78
C ARG A 88 -21.97 13.46 15.94
N GLN A 89 -21.72 12.38 15.27
CA GLN A 89 -22.75 11.62 14.55
C GLN A 89 -23.56 10.77 15.53
N SER A 90 -24.84 10.52 15.16
CA SER A 90 -25.68 9.64 15.98
C SER A 90 -25.15 8.19 15.96
N PRO A 91 -25.44 7.38 17.00
CA PRO A 91 -25.08 5.97 16.99
C PRO A 91 -25.61 5.22 15.78
N GLU A 92 -26.84 5.52 15.37
CA GLU A 92 -27.51 4.91 14.21
C GLU A 92 -26.76 5.22 12.92
N SER A 93 -26.36 6.49 12.70
CA SER A 93 -25.59 6.91 11.53
C SER A 93 -24.21 6.20 11.49
N ARG A 94 -23.54 6.09 12.62
CA ARG A 94 -22.26 5.36 12.69
C ARG A 94 -22.43 3.88 12.38
N THR A 95 -23.49 3.28 12.88
CA THR A 95 -23.82 1.87 12.62
C THR A 95 -24.10 1.64 11.15
N ASP A 96 -24.97 2.47 10.53
CA ASP A 96 -25.27 2.38 9.10
C ASP A 96 -24.01 2.47 8.23
N LYS A 97 -23.17 3.47 8.47
CA LYS A 97 -21.91 3.66 7.76
C LYS A 97 -20.93 2.50 7.99
N GLY A 98 -20.85 2.00 9.20
CA GLY A 98 -20.02 0.85 9.52
C GLY A 98 -20.43 -0.40 8.75
N TRP A 99 -21.74 -0.66 8.63
CA TRP A 99 -22.24 -1.79 7.86
C TRP A 99 -22.05 -1.62 6.35
N LYS A 100 -22.17 -0.43 5.80
CA LYS A 100 -21.78 -0.17 4.40
C LYS A 100 -20.31 -0.49 4.14
N GLY A 101 -19.42 -0.11 5.05
CA GLY A 101 -18.01 -0.49 4.98
C GLY A 101 -17.79 -2.00 5.11
N HIS A 102 -18.56 -2.67 5.98
CA HIS A 102 -18.55 -4.13 6.10
C HIS A 102 -18.93 -4.80 4.77
N ASP A 103 -20.02 -4.36 4.15
CA ASP A 103 -20.50 -4.95 2.91
C ASP A 103 -19.52 -4.74 1.75
N TRP A 104 -18.90 -3.56 1.69
CA TRP A 104 -17.86 -3.29 0.70
C TRP A 104 -16.63 -4.16 0.90
N VAL A 105 -16.08 -4.23 2.13
CA VAL A 105 -14.83 -4.98 2.40
C VAL A 105 -15.01 -6.50 2.25
N ASN A 106 -16.22 -7.02 2.43
CA ASN A 106 -16.55 -8.42 2.20
C ASN A 106 -17.08 -8.71 0.79
N GLY A 107 -17.36 -7.65 0.01
CA GLY A 107 -17.81 -7.75 -1.36
C GLY A 107 -16.68 -8.11 -2.34
N ASN A 108 -17.07 -8.26 -3.60
CA ASN A 108 -16.12 -8.63 -4.66
C ASN A 108 -15.34 -7.41 -5.20
N GLU A 109 -15.82 -6.18 -4.96
CA GLU A 109 -15.16 -4.96 -5.44
C GLU A 109 -13.81 -4.75 -4.74
N SER A 110 -13.78 -4.86 -3.42
CA SER A 110 -12.60 -4.55 -2.64
C SER A 110 -11.47 -5.58 -2.73
N ASN A 111 -11.78 -6.82 -3.10
CA ASN A 111 -10.85 -7.96 -3.06
C ASN A 111 -10.19 -8.22 -1.67
N MET A 112 -10.71 -7.60 -0.60
CA MET A 112 -10.11 -7.65 0.74
C MET A 112 -10.65 -8.79 1.60
N SER A 113 -11.69 -9.50 1.15
CA SER A 113 -12.18 -10.65 1.89
C SER A 113 -11.19 -11.82 1.88
N ALA A 114 -11.13 -12.58 2.95
CA ALA A 114 -10.26 -13.76 3.04
C ALA A 114 -10.50 -14.76 1.90
N LYS A 115 -11.76 -14.88 1.45
CA LYS A 115 -12.15 -15.74 0.32
C LYS A 115 -11.56 -15.22 -0.99
N CYS A 116 -11.69 -13.91 -1.29
CA CYS A 116 -11.10 -13.31 -2.48
C CYS A 116 -9.59 -13.44 -2.48
N MET A 117 -8.95 -13.09 -1.38
CA MET A 117 -7.49 -13.21 -1.22
C MET A 117 -7.01 -14.65 -1.44
N SER A 118 -7.70 -15.63 -0.88
CA SER A 118 -7.37 -17.05 -1.06
C SER A 118 -7.48 -17.48 -2.53
N ASN A 119 -8.54 -17.05 -3.23
CA ASN A 119 -8.74 -17.36 -4.64
C ASN A 119 -7.67 -16.72 -5.53
N ILE A 120 -7.35 -15.45 -5.28
CA ILE A 120 -6.29 -14.73 -6.02
C ILE A 120 -4.95 -15.42 -5.78
N MET A 121 -4.61 -15.74 -4.54
CA MET A 121 -3.36 -16.44 -4.20
C MET A 121 -3.25 -17.80 -4.90
N ALA A 122 -4.30 -18.61 -4.87
CA ALA A 122 -4.33 -19.91 -5.56
C ALA A 122 -4.15 -19.74 -7.07
N SER A 123 -4.83 -18.75 -7.67
CA SER A 123 -4.68 -18.43 -9.10
C SER A 123 -3.24 -18.01 -9.46
N CYS A 124 -2.66 -17.11 -8.67
CA CYS A 124 -1.28 -16.66 -8.89
C CYS A 124 -0.27 -17.79 -8.74
N ILE A 125 -0.45 -18.68 -7.76
CA ILE A 125 0.40 -19.88 -7.59
C ILE A 125 0.33 -20.77 -8.84
N ASN A 126 -0.88 -21.05 -9.34
CA ASN A 126 -1.04 -21.85 -10.55
C ASN A 126 -0.36 -21.18 -11.76
N GLN A 127 -0.57 -19.89 -11.96
CA GLN A 127 0.11 -19.13 -13.03
C GLN A 127 1.63 -19.19 -12.92
N CYS A 128 2.16 -19.11 -11.67
CA CYS A 128 3.60 -19.27 -11.46
C CYS A 128 4.10 -20.66 -11.89
N PHE A 129 3.38 -21.73 -11.57
CA PHE A 129 3.75 -23.07 -12.00
C PHE A 129 3.65 -23.23 -13.51
N ASP A 130 2.61 -22.71 -14.14
CA ASP A 130 2.39 -22.81 -15.59
C ASP A 130 3.45 -22.03 -16.38
N SER A 131 3.91 -20.90 -15.85
CA SER A 131 4.91 -20.03 -16.50
C SER A 131 6.35 -20.32 -16.07
N TRP A 132 6.55 -21.17 -15.05
CA TRP A 132 7.87 -21.41 -14.51
C TRP A 132 8.81 -22.08 -15.52
N THR A 133 9.96 -21.46 -15.71
CA THR A 133 11.05 -22.03 -16.50
C THR A 133 12.30 -22.17 -15.63
N LYS A 134 12.99 -23.32 -15.77
CA LYS A 134 14.23 -23.54 -15.03
C LYS A 134 15.26 -22.47 -15.38
N ARG A 135 15.78 -21.77 -14.38
CA ARG A 135 16.87 -20.81 -14.59
C ARG A 135 18.07 -21.50 -15.21
N LYS A 136 18.67 -20.86 -16.21
CA LYS A 136 19.97 -21.30 -16.73
C LYS A 136 20.99 -21.27 -15.58
N ARG A 137 21.79 -22.33 -15.47
CA ARG A 137 22.88 -22.34 -14.50
C ARG A 137 23.86 -21.25 -14.89
N PHE A 138 24.44 -20.59 -13.89
CA PHE A 138 25.51 -19.64 -14.13
C PHE A 138 26.69 -20.37 -14.78
N THR A 139 27.22 -19.81 -15.86
CA THR A 139 28.47 -20.25 -16.44
C THR A 139 29.58 -19.44 -15.75
N MET A 140 30.46 -20.10 -15.05
CA MET A 140 31.64 -19.44 -14.51
C MET A 140 32.65 -19.28 -15.64
N PHE A 141 33.06 -18.05 -15.89
CA PHE A 141 34.18 -17.74 -16.79
C PHE A 141 35.44 -17.62 -15.95
N LYS A 142 36.49 -18.34 -16.37
CA LYS A 142 37.83 -18.09 -15.83
C LYS A 142 38.33 -16.81 -16.50
N ILE A 143 38.49 -15.75 -15.72
CA ILE A 143 39.17 -14.53 -16.19
C ILE A 143 40.62 -14.85 -16.25
N GLU A 144 41.19 -14.97 -17.46
CA GLU A 144 42.63 -15.03 -17.63
C GLU A 144 43.22 -13.65 -17.28
N GLN A 145 44.13 -13.63 -16.33
CA GLN A 145 44.83 -12.39 -16.00
C GLN A 145 45.59 -11.94 -17.24
N PRO A 146 45.55 -10.65 -17.60
CA PRO A 146 46.37 -10.13 -18.68
C PRO A 146 47.85 -10.42 -18.34
N LYS A 147 48.58 -11.00 -19.29
CA LYS A 147 50.01 -11.15 -19.16
C LYS A 147 50.62 -9.73 -19.05
N ILE A 148 51.14 -9.42 -17.89
CA ILE A 148 51.94 -8.21 -17.72
C ILE A 148 53.24 -8.48 -18.50
N GLU A 149 53.40 -7.89 -19.65
CA GLU A 149 54.66 -7.85 -20.34
C GLU A 149 55.60 -6.92 -19.51
N GLU A 150 56.55 -7.49 -18.84
CA GLU A 150 57.62 -6.76 -18.18
C GLU A 150 58.51 -6.12 -19.25
N ASN A 151 58.08 -4.99 -19.79
CA ASN A 151 58.98 -4.09 -20.50
C ASN A 151 59.65 -3.18 -19.47
N VAL A 152 60.57 -3.72 -18.73
CA VAL A 152 61.56 -2.92 -17.98
C VAL A 152 62.64 -2.47 -18.96
N GLY A 153 62.36 -1.40 -19.68
CA GLY A 153 63.40 -0.61 -20.36
C GLY A 153 64.12 0.23 -19.30
N ILE A 154 65.25 -0.25 -18.85
CA ILE A 154 66.20 0.56 -18.10
C ILE A 154 66.87 1.50 -19.10
N ILE A 155 66.71 2.81 -18.92
CA ILE A 155 67.67 3.84 -19.39
C ILE A 155 68.18 4.54 -18.15
#